data_d2dd81cfb59d47ac685ead132cfacbff
#
_entry.id   d2dd81cfb59d47ac685ead132cfacbff
#
_cell.length_a   1.000
_cell.length_b   1.000
_cell.length_c   1.000
_cell.angle_alpha   90.00
_cell.angle_beta   90.00
_cell.angle_gamma   90.00
#
_symmetry.space_group_name_H-M   'P 1'
#
loop_
_entity.id
_entity.type
_entity.pdbx_description
1 polymer ?
#
loop_
_entity_poly.entity_id
_entity_poly.type
_entity_poly.pdbx_seq_one_letter_code
_entity_poly.pdbx_strand_id
1 'polypeptide(L)'
;FIDRKLNNENIQKLKRKKILIYFLTYSPDTTIKAIDELLPNIGPSDKSFNDLMELKNLLISFSRNDPQNTKAFKHFLNAEWYLRQQKLTHALSELDYVKNNFPKTNIIPLINLRISLLYYKLKEFDKSLETAQLLNNTIFEDRGIILSGQIYEYKFINLKKAKSQYMRIINNHTQSIFSEPIRYHIRRINKEEI
;
A
#
# COMPACT_ATOMS: atom_id res chain seq x y z
N PHE A 1 -28.74 -32.50 -10.54
CA PHE A 1 -28.17 -31.66 -9.50
C PHE A 1 -26.81 -32.25 -9.13
N ILE A 2 -25.72 -31.74 -9.72
CA ILE A 2 -24.36 -32.12 -9.35
C ILE A 2 -24.03 -31.28 -8.15
N ASP A 3 -24.09 -31.85 -6.94
CA ASP A 3 -23.50 -31.33 -5.73
C ASP A 3 -21.97 -31.30 -5.92
N ARG A 4 -21.48 -30.25 -6.57
CA ARG A 4 -20.05 -29.93 -6.54
C ARG A 4 -19.75 -29.49 -5.12
N LYS A 5 -19.31 -30.43 -4.26
CA LYS A 5 -18.58 -30.07 -3.03
C LYS A 5 -17.48 -29.11 -3.43
N LEU A 6 -17.69 -27.81 -3.18
CA LEU A 6 -16.64 -26.82 -3.35
C LEU A 6 -15.45 -27.28 -2.53
N ASN A 7 -14.30 -27.46 -3.17
CA ASN A 7 -13.06 -27.75 -2.50
C ASN A 7 -12.80 -26.65 -1.44
N ASN A 8 -12.23 -26.97 -0.32
CA ASN A 8 -11.96 -26.06 0.79
C ASN A 8 -11.21 -24.79 0.30
N GLU A 9 -10.29 -24.95 -0.64
CA GLU A 9 -9.57 -23.85 -1.27
C GLU A 9 -10.51 -22.87 -2.03
N ASN A 10 -11.48 -23.37 -2.75
CA ASN A 10 -12.48 -22.54 -3.45
C ASN A 10 -13.37 -21.79 -2.47
N ILE A 11 -13.73 -22.40 -1.34
CA ILE A 11 -14.50 -21.74 -0.27
C ILE A 11 -13.69 -20.59 0.32
N GLN A 12 -12.42 -20.79 0.63
CA GLN A 12 -11.54 -19.73 1.14
C GLN A 12 -11.34 -18.60 0.13
N LYS A 13 -11.20 -18.93 -1.16
CA LYS A 13 -11.12 -17.93 -2.24
C LYS A 13 -12.40 -17.08 -2.34
N LEU A 14 -13.56 -17.68 -2.19
CA LEU A 14 -14.84 -16.96 -2.16
C LEU A 14 -14.98 -16.07 -0.94
N LYS A 15 -14.57 -16.56 0.25
CA LYS A 15 -14.56 -15.76 1.48
C LYS A 15 -13.65 -14.53 1.33
N ARG A 16 -12.45 -14.67 0.77
CA ARG A 16 -11.54 -13.54 0.49
C ARG A 16 -12.16 -12.50 -0.46
N LYS A 17 -12.80 -12.93 -1.54
CA LYS A 17 -13.52 -12.02 -2.43
C LYS A 17 -14.66 -11.28 -1.73
N LYS A 18 -15.41 -11.97 -0.86
CA LYS A 18 -16.50 -11.37 -0.07
C LYS A 18 -15.96 -10.31 0.90
N ILE A 19 -14.85 -10.59 1.59
CA ILE A 19 -14.15 -9.62 2.44
C ILE A 19 -13.79 -8.36 1.65
N LEU A 20 -13.23 -8.54 0.46
CA LEU A 20 -12.86 -7.41 -0.39
C LEU A 20 -14.08 -6.57 -0.81
N ILE A 21 -15.20 -7.20 -1.13
CA ILE A 21 -16.45 -6.49 -1.44
C ILE A 21 -16.90 -5.68 -0.22
N TYR A 22 -16.94 -6.27 0.97
CA TYR A 22 -17.31 -5.56 2.19
C TYR A 22 -16.40 -4.37 2.48
N PHE A 23 -15.09 -4.54 2.27
CA PHE A 23 -14.13 -3.45 2.41
C PHE A 23 -14.43 -2.29 1.45
N LEU A 24 -14.56 -2.59 0.17
CA LEU A 24 -14.79 -1.56 -0.87
C LEU A 24 -16.18 -0.90 -0.78
N THR A 25 -17.17 -1.58 -0.22
CA THR A 25 -18.52 -1.01 0.03
C THR A 25 -18.63 -0.30 1.37
N TYR A 26 -17.50 -0.08 2.05
CA TYR A 26 -17.44 0.57 3.36
C TYR A 26 -18.33 -0.08 4.41
N SER A 27 -18.11 -1.36 4.64
CA SER A 27 -18.74 -2.12 5.73
C SER A 27 -17.69 -2.57 6.75
N PRO A 28 -17.08 -1.64 7.55
CA PRO A 28 -15.89 -1.93 8.35
C PRO A 28 -16.08 -3.06 9.36
N ASP A 29 -17.17 -3.03 10.13
CA ASP A 29 -17.40 -4.05 11.16
C ASP A 29 -17.67 -5.43 10.54
N THR A 30 -18.44 -5.48 9.45
CA THR A 30 -18.68 -6.73 8.71
C THR A 30 -17.38 -7.26 8.09
N THR A 31 -16.54 -6.37 7.57
CA THR A 31 -15.23 -6.75 7.01
C THR A 31 -14.32 -7.32 8.09
N ILE A 32 -14.19 -6.65 9.23
CA ILE A 32 -13.35 -7.10 10.35
C ILE A 32 -13.84 -8.46 10.84
N LYS A 33 -15.15 -8.63 11.08
CA LYS A 33 -15.73 -9.90 11.50
C LYS A 33 -15.42 -11.02 10.50
N ALA A 34 -15.61 -10.78 9.21
CA ALA A 34 -15.33 -11.78 8.18
C ALA A 34 -13.83 -12.14 8.07
N ILE A 35 -12.92 -11.17 8.34
CA ILE A 35 -11.48 -11.44 8.45
C ILE A 35 -11.20 -12.32 9.67
N ASP A 36 -11.75 -11.98 10.83
CA ASP A 36 -11.54 -12.72 12.08
C ASP A 36 -12.06 -14.17 12.01
N GLU A 37 -13.13 -14.40 11.24
CA GLU A 37 -13.64 -15.75 10.96
C GLU A 37 -12.78 -16.54 9.97
N LEU A 38 -12.04 -15.86 9.09
CA LEU A 38 -11.22 -16.52 8.06
C LEU A 38 -9.80 -16.83 8.54
N LEU A 39 -9.16 -15.90 9.26
CA LEU A 39 -7.74 -16.00 9.65
C LEU A 39 -7.37 -17.33 10.37
N PRO A 40 -8.17 -17.86 11.33
CA PRO A 40 -7.86 -19.13 11.98
C PRO A 40 -7.84 -20.33 11.03
N ASN A 41 -8.54 -20.22 9.90
CA ASN A 41 -8.69 -21.31 8.92
C ASN A 41 -7.60 -21.34 7.84
N ILE A 42 -6.79 -20.27 7.71
CA ILE A 42 -5.74 -20.18 6.70
C ILE A 42 -4.33 -20.22 7.29
N GLY A 43 -4.16 -19.76 8.52
CA GLY A 43 -2.86 -19.72 9.22
C GLY A 43 -1.85 -18.70 8.64
N PRO A 44 -0.74 -18.46 9.38
CA PRO A 44 0.25 -17.43 8.99
C PRO A 44 1.05 -17.74 7.71
N SER A 45 1.11 -19.00 7.29
CA SER A 45 1.82 -19.41 6.07
C SER A 45 1.03 -19.15 4.78
N ASP A 46 -0.24 -18.82 4.88
CA ASP A 46 -1.05 -18.47 3.71
C ASP A 46 -0.64 -17.10 3.15
N LYS A 47 -0.47 -17.02 1.83
CA LYS A 47 -0.04 -15.79 1.14
C LYS A 47 -0.95 -14.59 1.38
N SER A 48 -2.23 -14.82 1.68
CA SER A 48 -3.21 -13.76 1.95
C SER A 48 -3.31 -13.38 3.43
N PHE A 49 -2.61 -14.07 4.33
CA PHE A 49 -2.71 -13.80 5.77
C PHE A 49 -2.28 -12.36 6.10
N ASN A 50 -1.11 -11.96 5.63
CA ASN A 50 -0.59 -10.61 5.87
C ASN A 50 -1.47 -9.54 5.22
N ASP A 51 -1.97 -9.78 3.99
CA ASP A 51 -2.87 -8.85 3.30
C ASP A 51 -4.17 -8.63 4.08
N LEU A 52 -4.74 -9.69 4.66
CA LEU A 52 -5.95 -9.61 5.49
C LEU A 52 -5.69 -8.89 6.81
N MET A 53 -4.53 -9.12 7.42
CA MET A 53 -4.12 -8.40 8.64
C MET A 53 -3.89 -6.92 8.35
N GLU A 54 -3.24 -6.57 7.24
CA GLU A 54 -3.06 -5.18 6.80
C GLU A 54 -4.42 -4.51 6.57
N LEU A 55 -5.33 -5.19 5.87
CA LEU A 55 -6.68 -4.69 5.62
C LEU A 55 -7.46 -4.43 6.92
N LYS A 56 -7.37 -5.34 7.90
CA LYS A 56 -7.97 -5.17 9.22
C LYS A 56 -7.38 -3.95 9.95
N ASN A 57 -6.06 -3.82 9.94
CA ASN A 57 -5.36 -2.70 10.56
C ASN A 57 -5.73 -1.35 9.91
N LEU A 58 -5.88 -1.29 8.59
CA LEU A 58 -6.36 -0.09 7.89
C LEU A 58 -7.76 0.31 8.37
N LEU A 59 -8.68 -0.65 8.49
CA LEU A 59 -10.03 -0.38 8.97
C LEU A 59 -10.03 0.12 10.42
N ILE A 60 -9.28 -0.51 11.31
CA ILE A 60 -9.19 -0.10 12.71
C ILE A 60 -8.59 1.31 12.83
N SER A 61 -7.55 1.60 12.06
CA SER A 61 -6.82 2.87 12.15
C SER A 61 -7.57 4.06 11.55
N PHE A 62 -8.35 3.87 10.48
CA PHE A 62 -8.85 4.98 9.68
C PHE A 62 -10.38 5.06 9.56
N SER A 63 -11.12 3.99 9.91
CA SER A 63 -12.59 3.98 9.75
C SER A 63 -13.37 4.41 10.99
N ARG A 64 -12.71 4.57 12.15
CA ARG A 64 -13.39 4.75 13.44
C ARG A 64 -13.01 6.08 14.09
N ASN A 65 -13.88 6.55 14.97
CA ASN A 65 -13.68 7.61 16.00
C ASN A 65 -13.65 9.06 15.53
N ASP A 66 -13.63 9.36 14.21
CA ASP A 66 -13.67 10.75 13.72
C ASP A 66 -14.44 10.82 12.39
N PRO A 67 -15.49 11.69 12.32
CA PRO A 67 -16.25 11.87 11.09
C PRO A 67 -15.42 12.35 9.90
N GLN A 68 -14.34 13.12 10.12
CA GLN A 68 -13.44 13.58 9.07
C GLN A 68 -12.61 12.40 8.52
N ASN A 69 -12.04 11.58 9.42
CA ASN A 69 -11.33 10.35 9.02
C ASN A 69 -12.25 9.39 8.27
N THR A 70 -13.50 9.24 8.72
CA THR A 70 -14.49 8.41 8.03
C THR A 70 -14.77 8.89 6.61
N LYS A 71 -14.93 10.20 6.40
CA LYS A 71 -15.13 10.77 5.04
C LYS A 71 -13.90 10.60 4.18
N ALA A 72 -12.71 10.94 4.69
CA ALA A 72 -11.44 10.75 4.00
C ALA A 72 -11.22 9.30 3.59
N PHE A 73 -11.53 8.35 4.48
CA PHE A 73 -11.39 6.92 4.22
C PHE A 73 -12.36 6.42 3.12
N LYS A 74 -13.58 6.97 3.04
CA LYS A 74 -14.51 6.63 1.94
C LYS A 74 -13.96 7.04 0.57
N HIS A 75 -13.38 8.22 0.45
CA HIS A 75 -12.73 8.66 -0.78
C HIS A 75 -11.49 7.80 -1.10
N PHE A 76 -10.72 7.38 -0.10
CA PHE A 76 -9.65 6.42 -0.28
C PHE A 76 -10.18 5.09 -0.86
N LEU A 77 -11.31 4.56 -0.37
CA LEU A 77 -11.93 3.35 -0.91
C LEU A 77 -12.43 3.53 -2.35
N ASN A 78 -12.97 4.70 -2.69
CA ASN A 78 -13.33 5.02 -4.08
C ASN A 78 -12.09 5.00 -4.98
N ALA A 79 -10.97 5.57 -4.52
CA ALA A 79 -9.71 5.51 -5.25
C ALA A 79 -9.22 4.06 -5.45
N GLU A 80 -9.26 3.22 -4.41
CA GLU A 80 -8.92 1.79 -4.51
C GLU A 80 -9.84 1.06 -5.49
N TRP A 81 -11.12 1.41 -5.54
CA TRP A 81 -12.08 0.88 -6.51
C TRP A 81 -11.72 1.29 -7.94
N TYR A 82 -11.40 2.57 -8.18
CA TYR A 82 -10.95 3.04 -9.49
C TYR A 82 -9.63 2.40 -9.92
N LEU A 83 -8.70 2.19 -8.99
CA LEU A 83 -7.44 1.49 -9.27
C LEU A 83 -7.66 0.07 -9.80
N ARG A 84 -8.61 -0.67 -9.24
CA ARG A 84 -8.99 -2.02 -9.71
C ARG A 84 -9.58 -2.00 -11.10
N GLN A 85 -10.22 -0.89 -11.49
CA GLN A 85 -10.76 -0.68 -12.84
C GLN A 85 -9.71 -0.10 -13.80
N GLN A 86 -8.46 0.06 -13.40
CA GLN A 86 -7.39 0.73 -14.16
C GLN A 86 -7.69 2.19 -14.52
N LYS A 87 -8.61 2.84 -13.81
CA LYS A 87 -8.99 4.24 -13.98
C LYS A 87 -8.08 5.14 -13.12
N LEU A 88 -6.80 5.25 -13.52
CA LEU A 88 -5.75 5.87 -12.71
C LEU A 88 -6.01 7.35 -12.41
N THR A 89 -6.52 8.11 -13.39
CA THR A 89 -6.83 9.54 -13.22
C THR A 89 -8.01 9.77 -12.26
N HIS A 90 -9.04 8.94 -12.29
CA HIS A 90 -10.14 9.01 -11.34
C HIS A 90 -9.66 8.66 -9.91
N ALA A 91 -8.81 7.64 -9.78
CA ALA A 91 -8.23 7.30 -8.50
C ALA A 91 -7.40 8.47 -7.93
N LEU A 92 -6.57 9.11 -8.77
CA LEU A 92 -5.79 10.28 -8.39
C LEU A 92 -6.69 11.44 -7.92
N SER A 93 -7.77 11.72 -8.66
CA SER A 93 -8.73 12.77 -8.30
C SER A 93 -9.37 12.56 -6.91
N GLU A 94 -9.74 11.30 -6.57
CA GLU A 94 -10.27 10.98 -5.24
C GLU A 94 -9.23 11.20 -4.13
N LEU A 95 -7.97 10.79 -4.37
CA LEU A 95 -6.89 10.97 -3.40
C LEU A 95 -6.51 12.45 -3.21
N ASP A 96 -6.45 13.22 -4.30
CA ASP A 96 -6.21 14.67 -4.25
C ASP A 96 -7.35 15.40 -3.53
N TYR A 97 -8.58 14.95 -3.72
CA TYR A 97 -9.73 15.47 -2.96
C TYR A 97 -9.52 15.28 -1.46
N VAL A 98 -9.06 14.10 -1.00
CA VAL A 98 -8.74 13.87 0.42
C VAL A 98 -7.64 14.80 0.89
N LYS A 99 -6.55 14.91 0.15
CA LYS A 99 -5.41 15.75 0.50
C LYS A 99 -5.80 17.21 0.68
N ASN A 100 -6.69 17.72 -0.17
CA ASN A 100 -7.11 19.12 -0.16
C ASN A 100 -8.19 19.43 0.89
N ASN A 101 -9.13 18.51 1.10
CA ASN A 101 -10.29 18.76 1.97
C ASN A 101 -10.15 18.18 3.38
N PHE A 102 -9.26 17.20 3.58
CA PHE A 102 -9.04 16.52 4.86
C PHE A 102 -7.55 16.46 5.27
N PRO A 103 -6.77 17.58 5.15
CA PRO A 103 -5.31 17.56 5.29
C PRO A 103 -4.81 17.20 6.69
N LYS A 104 -5.68 17.26 7.71
CA LYS A 104 -5.33 16.99 9.12
C LYS A 104 -5.67 15.56 9.55
N THR A 105 -6.23 14.75 8.67
CA THR A 105 -6.60 13.38 9.00
C THR A 105 -5.38 12.46 9.03
N ASN A 106 -5.43 11.44 9.89
CA ASN A 106 -4.32 10.49 10.08
C ASN A 106 -4.07 9.60 8.86
N ILE A 107 -4.97 9.58 7.86
CA ILE A 107 -4.81 8.83 6.62
C ILE A 107 -3.87 9.52 5.60
N ILE A 108 -3.53 10.79 5.78
CA ILE A 108 -2.74 11.57 4.80
C ILE A 108 -1.41 10.89 4.40
N PRO A 109 -0.62 10.29 5.30
CA PRO A 109 0.57 9.56 4.87
C PRO A 109 0.27 8.40 3.91
N LEU A 110 -0.83 7.66 4.12
CA LEU A 110 -1.27 6.61 3.20
C LEU A 110 -1.73 7.19 1.86
N ILE A 111 -2.43 8.31 1.87
CA ILE A 111 -2.84 9.04 0.65
C ILE A 111 -1.61 9.45 -0.16
N ASN A 112 -0.61 10.07 0.47
CA ASN A 112 0.62 10.47 -0.21
C ASN A 112 1.37 9.27 -0.78
N LEU A 113 1.42 8.14 -0.08
CA LEU A 113 1.99 6.90 -0.60
C LEU A 113 1.25 6.42 -1.86
N ARG A 114 -0.08 6.43 -1.85
CA ARG A 114 -0.89 6.02 -3.01
C ARG A 114 -0.72 6.97 -4.19
N ILE A 115 -0.70 8.28 -3.96
CA ILE A 115 -0.46 9.31 -4.99
C ILE A 115 0.94 9.12 -5.61
N SER A 116 1.97 8.92 -4.80
CA SER A 116 3.34 8.72 -5.32
C SER A 116 3.43 7.49 -6.22
N LEU A 117 2.79 6.37 -5.82
CA LEU A 117 2.72 5.16 -6.64
C LEU A 117 1.89 5.34 -7.91
N LEU A 118 0.83 6.17 -7.88
CA LEU A 118 0.03 6.51 -9.06
C LEU A 118 0.83 7.34 -10.05
N TYR A 119 1.55 8.37 -9.60
CA TYR A 119 2.43 9.14 -10.47
C TYR A 119 3.53 8.27 -11.09
N TYR A 120 4.08 7.31 -10.34
CA TYR A 120 5.00 6.33 -10.91
C TYR A 120 4.37 5.52 -12.05
N LYS A 121 3.14 5.02 -11.87
CA LYS A 121 2.39 4.28 -12.91
C LYS A 121 2.08 5.15 -14.13
N LEU A 122 1.77 6.44 -13.91
CA LEU A 122 1.52 7.41 -14.96
C LEU A 122 2.80 7.89 -15.64
N LYS A 123 3.98 7.41 -15.22
CA LYS A 123 5.32 7.80 -15.69
C LYS A 123 5.67 9.27 -15.39
N GLU A 124 4.97 9.90 -14.45
CA GLU A 124 5.25 11.25 -13.96
C GLU A 124 6.25 11.16 -12.78
N PHE A 125 7.50 10.80 -13.11
CA PHE A 125 8.50 10.39 -12.10
C PHE A 125 8.92 11.53 -11.17
N ASP A 126 8.98 12.76 -11.66
CA ASP A 126 9.31 13.92 -10.82
C ASP A 126 8.22 14.16 -9.76
N LYS A 127 6.94 14.15 -10.15
CA LYS A 127 5.82 14.25 -9.19
C LYS A 127 5.78 13.08 -8.21
N SER A 128 6.14 11.88 -8.69
CA SER A 128 6.25 10.70 -7.82
C SER A 128 7.31 10.91 -6.73
N LEU A 129 8.49 11.45 -7.08
CA LEU A 129 9.56 11.78 -6.13
C LEU A 129 9.15 12.87 -5.15
N GLU A 130 8.58 13.97 -5.63
CA GLU A 130 8.08 15.07 -4.79
C GLU A 130 7.06 14.54 -3.76
N THR A 131 6.10 13.72 -4.22
CA THR A 131 5.09 13.16 -3.31
C THR A 131 5.70 12.14 -2.35
N ALA A 132 6.67 11.33 -2.78
CA ALA A 132 7.37 10.39 -1.92
C ALA A 132 8.15 11.08 -0.79
N GLN A 133 8.67 12.30 -1.01
CA GLN A 133 9.33 13.10 0.03
C GLN A 133 8.38 13.52 1.15
N LEU A 134 7.06 13.65 0.88
CA LEU A 134 6.05 13.94 1.91
C LEU A 134 5.88 12.78 2.90
N LEU A 135 6.47 11.63 2.64
CA LEU A 135 6.46 10.47 3.54
C LEU A 135 7.56 10.51 4.59
N ASN A 136 8.53 11.44 4.48
CA ASN A 136 9.58 11.60 5.49
C ASN A 136 8.96 11.83 6.88
N ASN A 137 9.53 11.19 7.89
CA ASN A 137 9.05 11.21 9.29
C ASN A 137 7.63 10.63 9.48
N THR A 138 7.15 9.82 8.55
CA THR A 138 5.90 9.06 8.69
C THR A 138 6.16 7.57 8.79
N ILE A 139 5.12 6.80 9.13
CA ILE A 139 5.18 5.32 9.17
C ILE A 139 5.45 4.68 7.79
N PHE A 140 5.39 5.45 6.70
CA PHE A 140 5.66 5.00 5.33
C PHE A 140 6.96 5.57 4.75
N GLU A 141 7.82 6.15 5.58
CA GLU A 141 9.07 6.76 5.11
C GLU A 141 9.94 5.75 4.35
N ASP A 142 10.09 4.54 4.87
CA ASP A 142 10.87 3.49 4.22
C ASP A 142 10.35 3.16 2.80
N ARG A 143 9.03 3.12 2.61
CA ARG A 143 8.40 2.91 1.30
C ARG A 143 8.65 4.09 0.34
N GLY A 144 8.62 5.32 0.84
CA GLY A 144 8.97 6.52 0.07
C GLY A 144 10.42 6.53 -0.39
N ILE A 145 11.34 6.15 0.51
CA ILE A 145 12.76 6.03 0.20
C ILE A 145 13.01 4.95 -0.85
N ILE A 146 12.41 3.77 -0.73
CA ILE A 146 12.52 2.68 -1.70
C ILE A 146 12.03 3.13 -3.07
N LEU A 147 10.84 3.73 -3.14
CA LEU A 147 10.30 4.23 -4.41
C LEU A 147 11.23 5.26 -5.06
N SER A 148 11.76 6.19 -4.27
CA SER A 148 12.72 7.19 -4.75
C SER A 148 14.01 6.54 -5.27
N GLY A 149 14.54 5.54 -4.56
CA GLY A 149 15.70 4.77 -5.00
C GLY A 149 15.46 4.09 -6.34
N GLN A 150 14.32 3.41 -6.50
CA GLN A 150 13.92 2.74 -7.74
C GLN A 150 13.74 3.73 -8.92
N ILE A 151 13.16 4.91 -8.66
CA ILE A 151 13.03 5.95 -9.69
C ILE A 151 14.41 6.41 -10.16
N TYR A 152 15.32 6.72 -9.22
CA TYR A 152 16.69 7.12 -9.58
C TYR A 152 17.44 6.03 -10.33
N GLU A 153 17.32 4.77 -9.93
CA GLU A 153 18.01 3.64 -10.55
C GLU A 153 17.47 3.36 -11.97
N TYR A 154 16.16 3.14 -12.09
CA TYR A 154 15.60 2.57 -13.31
C TYR A 154 15.01 3.57 -14.28
N LYS A 155 14.72 4.80 -13.83
CA LYS A 155 14.08 5.82 -14.68
C LYS A 155 15.03 6.96 -15.03
N PHE A 156 15.81 7.41 -14.06
CA PHE A 156 16.78 8.48 -14.27
C PHE A 156 18.21 7.98 -14.48
N ILE A 157 18.43 6.67 -14.34
CA ILE A 157 19.75 6.01 -14.50
C ILE A 157 20.83 6.72 -13.65
N ASN A 158 20.46 7.13 -12.45
CA ASN A 158 21.34 7.82 -11.51
C ASN A 158 21.66 6.94 -10.31
N LEU A 159 22.62 6.03 -10.49
CA LEU A 159 23.02 5.06 -9.48
C LEU A 159 23.54 5.72 -8.20
N LYS A 160 24.23 6.86 -8.31
CA LYS A 160 24.71 7.60 -7.13
C LYS A 160 23.56 8.05 -6.22
N LYS A 161 22.50 8.66 -6.80
CA LYS A 161 21.30 9.05 -6.05
C LYS A 161 20.53 7.83 -5.56
N ALA A 162 20.41 6.80 -6.36
CA ALA A 162 19.74 5.56 -5.96
C ALA A 162 20.41 4.93 -4.73
N LYS A 163 21.73 4.75 -4.75
CA LYS A 163 22.51 4.24 -3.61
C LYS A 163 22.34 5.11 -2.36
N SER A 164 22.33 6.43 -2.51
CA SER A 164 22.10 7.35 -1.39
C SER A 164 20.74 7.09 -0.73
N GLN A 165 19.68 6.89 -1.51
CA GLN A 165 18.37 6.53 -0.95
C GLN A 165 18.40 5.16 -0.26
N TYR A 166 18.96 4.14 -0.91
CA TYR A 166 19.03 2.80 -0.34
C TYR A 166 19.85 2.75 0.97
N MET A 167 20.92 3.53 1.06
CA MET A 167 21.71 3.64 2.29
C MET A 167 20.91 4.24 3.45
N ARG A 168 19.94 5.16 3.18
CA ARG A 168 19.04 5.67 4.23
C ARG A 168 18.22 4.54 4.87
N ILE A 169 17.78 3.54 4.09
CA ILE A 169 17.08 2.37 4.65
C ILE A 169 17.98 1.61 5.62
N ILE A 170 19.23 1.33 5.21
CA ILE A 170 20.17 0.55 6.01
C ILE A 170 20.55 1.27 7.31
N ASN A 171 20.71 2.59 7.24
CA ASN A 171 21.19 3.37 8.36
C ASN A 171 20.07 3.77 9.34
N ASN A 172 18.89 4.12 8.81
CA ASN A 172 17.85 4.76 9.61
C ASN A 172 16.62 3.86 9.84
N HIS A 173 16.44 2.80 9.02
CA HIS A 173 15.26 1.92 9.07
C HIS A 173 15.67 0.44 9.20
N THR A 174 16.54 0.14 10.17
CA THR A 174 17.13 -1.21 10.37
C THR A 174 16.07 -2.29 10.63
N GLN A 175 14.91 -1.92 11.17
CA GLN A 175 13.77 -2.83 11.43
C GLN A 175 12.81 -2.92 10.23
N SER A 176 13.03 -2.17 9.14
CA SER A 176 12.20 -2.29 7.94
C SER A 176 12.42 -3.65 7.29
N ILE A 177 11.30 -4.22 6.80
CA ILE A 177 11.33 -5.46 6.00
C ILE A 177 12.18 -5.33 4.73
N PHE A 178 12.49 -4.11 4.31
CA PHE A 178 13.31 -3.81 3.14
C PHE A 178 14.81 -3.78 3.44
N SER A 179 15.24 -3.77 4.71
CA SER A 179 16.66 -3.62 5.06
C SER A 179 17.55 -4.71 4.47
N GLU A 180 17.20 -5.99 4.63
CA GLU A 180 17.99 -7.10 4.09
C GLU A 180 17.94 -7.19 2.56
N PRO A 181 16.77 -7.11 1.89
CA PRO A 181 16.71 -7.04 0.44
C PRO A 181 17.55 -5.91 -0.15
N ILE A 182 17.55 -4.72 0.47
CA ILE A 182 18.32 -3.56 0.00
C ILE A 182 19.84 -3.76 0.22
N ARG A 183 20.28 -4.35 1.32
CA ARG A 183 21.70 -4.69 1.52
C ARG A 183 22.22 -5.61 0.41
N TYR A 184 21.43 -6.64 0.07
CA TYR A 184 21.76 -7.53 -1.02
C TYR A 184 21.81 -6.79 -2.37
N HIS A 185 20.82 -5.93 -2.62
CA HIS A 185 20.73 -5.16 -3.86
C HIS A 185 21.93 -4.21 -4.06
N ILE A 186 22.33 -3.46 -3.02
CA ILE A 186 23.51 -2.58 -3.07
C ILE A 186 24.78 -3.37 -3.38
N ARG A 187 24.97 -4.56 -2.75
CA ARG A 187 26.13 -5.40 -3.03
C ARG A 187 26.17 -5.82 -4.51
N ARG A 188 25.02 -6.09 -5.12
CA ARG A 188 24.92 -6.42 -6.54
C ARG A 188 25.31 -5.24 -7.42
N ILE A 189 24.72 -4.06 -7.19
CA ILE A 189 25.04 -2.84 -7.92
C ILE A 189 26.56 -2.54 -7.85
N ASN A 190 27.18 -2.68 -6.68
CA ASN A 190 28.60 -2.41 -6.50
C ASN A 190 29.51 -3.40 -7.28
N LYS A 191 29.04 -4.63 -7.55
CA LYS A 191 29.78 -5.60 -8.35
C LYS A 191 29.67 -5.35 -9.86
N GLU A 192 28.55 -4.75 -10.30
CA GLU A 192 28.32 -4.42 -11.70
C GLU A 192 29.03 -3.12 -12.14
N GLU A 193 29.55 -2.32 -11.19
CA GLU A 193 30.34 -1.11 -11.48
C GLU A 193 31.85 -1.36 -11.58
N ILE A 194 32.34 -2.59 -11.30
CA ILE A 194 33.74 -3.02 -11.42
C ILE A 194 33.93 -3.77 -12.76
#